data_7f8e9ad3638b3698388fe9c8822b30c1
#
_entry.id   7f8e9ad3638b3698388fe9c8822b30c1
#
_cell.length_a   1.000
_cell.length_b   1.000
_cell.length_c   1.000
_cell.angle_alpha   90.00
_cell.angle_beta   90.00
_cell.angle_gamma   90.00
#
_symmetry.space_group_name_H-M   'P 1'
#
loop_
_entity.id
_entity.type
_entity.pdbx_description
1 polymer ?
#
loop_
_entity_poly.entity_id
_entity_poly.type
_entity_poly.pdbx_seq_one_letter_code
_entity_poly.pdbx_strand_id
1 'polypeptide(L)'
;MDKRNYGIDLLRLLLMFMVCILHTLGQGGVLNNAIVGTTSYKIHWFTEIISYCAVDSFALISGYMISKNKLKYKKIINMWFQVFFYSFIISFIIKIININIPIGKNELISYMFPILNNIFWYMSAYFGLFIIIPILNPYLLKVKKDTAKKYFVSLFIIFSLLAYTKDPFKTTTGYSMIWLVILYCLGALANKIELFKQKKTSTLLIMYFISSITTWFIYMCFNNDKLISYISPLILLNGMILVIIFSRLKLNGKIISKLSPLALGIYLFQLNSIIWNIYLKDRFIFILNYNIFIEIALVFLFATLIFISGLVVEYIRIKLFELVKIEKLSDKIVECLSKIINKLSLLLN
;
A
#
# COMPACT_ATOMS: atom_id res chain seq x y z
N MET A 1 25.61 -3.79 8.72
CA MET A 1 24.50 -3.60 7.77
C MET A 1 23.58 -4.79 7.89
N ASP A 2 22.32 -4.58 8.23
CA ASP A 2 21.35 -5.67 8.25
C ASP A 2 21.22 -6.24 6.83
N LYS A 3 21.34 -7.56 6.72
CA LYS A 3 21.27 -8.25 5.42
C LYS A 3 19.88 -8.05 4.80
N ARG A 4 19.82 -7.60 3.54
CA ARG A 4 18.56 -7.37 2.82
C ARG A 4 17.71 -8.64 2.81
N ASN A 5 16.42 -8.52 3.15
CA ASN A 5 15.48 -9.64 3.15
C ASN A 5 14.73 -9.71 1.81
N TYR A 6 15.18 -10.62 0.93
CA TYR A 6 14.58 -10.81 -0.39
C TYR A 6 13.16 -11.40 -0.34
N GLY A 7 12.78 -12.09 0.74
CA GLY A 7 11.41 -12.55 0.94
C GLY A 7 10.44 -11.37 1.11
N ILE A 8 10.83 -10.37 1.90
CA ILE A 8 10.05 -9.12 2.02
C ILE A 8 10.01 -8.34 0.70
N ASP A 9 11.10 -8.34 -0.07
CA ASP A 9 11.10 -7.71 -1.40
C ASP A 9 10.13 -8.43 -2.36
N LEU A 10 10.08 -9.76 -2.33
CA LEU A 10 9.10 -10.55 -3.09
C LEU A 10 7.67 -10.26 -2.62
N LEU A 11 7.46 -10.15 -1.31
CA LEU A 11 6.16 -9.80 -0.76
C LEU A 11 5.67 -8.44 -1.30
N ARG A 12 6.51 -7.42 -1.37
CA ARG A 12 6.12 -6.11 -1.92
C ARG A 12 5.60 -6.21 -3.36
N LEU A 13 6.24 -7.06 -4.20
CA LEU A 13 5.77 -7.30 -5.57
C LEU A 13 4.43 -8.04 -5.57
N LEU A 14 4.29 -9.08 -4.76
CA LEU A 14 3.03 -9.81 -4.62
C LEU A 14 1.89 -8.89 -4.15
N LEU A 15 2.13 -8.10 -3.11
CA LEU A 15 1.14 -7.15 -2.59
C LEU A 15 0.72 -6.13 -3.65
N MET A 16 1.66 -5.64 -4.46
CA MET A 16 1.33 -4.73 -5.54
C MET A 16 0.52 -5.41 -6.65
N PHE A 17 0.79 -6.68 -6.94
CA PHE A 17 -0.04 -7.46 -7.84
C PHE A 17 -1.45 -7.67 -7.29
N MET A 18 -1.58 -7.98 -5.99
CA MET A 18 -2.88 -8.05 -5.31
C MET A 18 -3.64 -6.71 -5.41
N VAL A 19 -2.97 -5.56 -5.28
CA VAL A 19 -3.57 -4.24 -5.48
C VAL A 19 -4.07 -4.07 -6.93
N CYS A 20 -3.34 -4.59 -7.93
CA CYS A 20 -3.84 -4.58 -9.33
C CYS A 20 -5.11 -5.44 -9.48
N ILE A 21 -5.21 -6.57 -8.79
CA ILE A 21 -6.43 -7.40 -8.75
C ILE A 21 -7.58 -6.62 -8.14
N LEU A 22 -7.39 -6.00 -6.95
CA LEU A 22 -8.40 -5.17 -6.28
C LEU A 22 -8.93 -4.06 -7.19
N HIS A 23 -8.04 -3.41 -7.94
CA HIS A 23 -8.43 -2.33 -8.85
C HIS A 23 -9.15 -2.86 -10.10
N THR A 24 -8.77 -4.01 -10.63
CA THR A 24 -9.49 -4.66 -11.74
C THR A 24 -10.89 -5.07 -11.32
N LEU A 25 -11.04 -5.66 -10.14
CA LEU A 25 -12.33 -6.14 -9.62
C LEU A 25 -13.23 -5.00 -9.15
N GLY A 26 -12.75 -4.17 -8.23
CA GLY A 26 -13.53 -3.09 -7.62
C GLY A 26 -13.79 -1.95 -8.61
N GLN A 27 -12.77 -1.14 -8.84
CA GLN A 27 -12.90 0.06 -9.68
C GLN A 27 -13.05 -0.25 -11.17
N GLY A 28 -12.56 -1.39 -11.63
CA GLY A 28 -12.78 -1.89 -12.98
C GLY A 28 -14.24 -2.25 -13.28
N GLY A 29 -15.09 -2.26 -12.24
CA GLY A 29 -16.53 -2.41 -12.35
C GLY A 29 -17.04 -3.86 -12.27
N VAL A 30 -16.16 -4.86 -12.14
CA VAL A 30 -16.56 -6.28 -12.11
C VAL A 30 -17.45 -6.58 -10.90
N LEU A 31 -17.02 -6.20 -9.68
CA LEU A 31 -17.76 -6.48 -8.45
C LEU A 31 -19.12 -5.80 -8.39
N ASN A 32 -19.18 -4.53 -8.81
CA ASN A 32 -20.41 -3.73 -8.73
C ASN A 32 -21.48 -4.16 -9.73
N ASN A 33 -21.07 -4.84 -10.82
CA ASN A 33 -21.97 -5.30 -11.89
C ASN A 33 -22.19 -6.81 -11.86
N ALA A 34 -21.52 -7.56 -11.00
CA ALA A 34 -21.78 -8.99 -10.82
C ALA A 34 -23.15 -9.21 -10.15
N ILE A 35 -23.95 -10.11 -10.71
CA ILE A 35 -25.30 -10.40 -10.20
C ILE A 35 -25.18 -11.13 -8.87
N VAL A 36 -25.77 -10.55 -7.82
CA VAL A 36 -25.74 -11.09 -6.45
C VAL A 36 -26.24 -12.54 -6.42
N GLY A 37 -25.54 -13.41 -5.71
CA GLY A 37 -25.89 -14.82 -5.55
C GLY A 37 -25.36 -15.75 -6.64
N THR A 38 -24.90 -15.23 -7.78
CA THR A 38 -24.28 -16.06 -8.84
C THR A 38 -22.90 -16.59 -8.42
N THR A 39 -22.43 -17.61 -9.12
CA THR A 39 -21.08 -18.17 -8.94
C THR A 39 -20.01 -17.11 -9.23
N SER A 40 -20.20 -16.31 -10.28
CA SER A 40 -19.33 -15.19 -10.64
C SER A 40 -19.17 -14.19 -9.47
N TYR A 41 -20.30 -13.71 -8.91
CA TYR A 41 -20.31 -12.83 -7.74
C TYR A 41 -19.51 -13.42 -6.57
N LYS A 42 -19.78 -14.68 -6.22
CA LYS A 42 -19.15 -15.35 -5.08
C LYS A 42 -17.62 -15.47 -5.25
N ILE A 43 -17.15 -15.84 -6.44
CA ILE A 43 -15.75 -16.08 -6.72
C ILE A 43 -14.98 -14.76 -6.83
N HIS A 44 -15.55 -13.73 -7.47
CA HIS A 44 -14.90 -12.42 -7.55
C HIS A 44 -14.77 -11.77 -6.18
N TRP A 45 -15.78 -11.86 -5.32
CA TRP A 45 -15.67 -11.40 -3.94
C TRP A 45 -14.67 -12.21 -3.11
N PHE A 46 -14.54 -13.51 -3.34
CA PHE A 46 -13.48 -14.29 -2.70
C PHE A 46 -12.09 -13.82 -3.11
N THR A 47 -11.90 -13.55 -4.41
CA THR A 47 -10.63 -13.04 -4.96
C THR A 47 -10.30 -11.65 -4.43
N GLU A 48 -11.29 -10.78 -4.28
CA GLU A 48 -11.16 -9.46 -3.65
C GLU A 48 -10.69 -9.61 -2.19
N ILE A 49 -11.42 -10.39 -1.37
CA ILE A 49 -11.16 -10.56 0.05
C ILE A 49 -9.78 -11.15 0.32
N ILE A 50 -9.35 -12.13 -0.47
CA ILE A 50 -8.02 -12.73 -0.31
C ILE A 50 -6.92 -11.71 -0.63
N SER A 51 -7.18 -10.74 -1.49
CA SER A 51 -6.23 -9.70 -1.89
C SER A 51 -6.28 -8.46 -0.99
N TYR A 52 -7.34 -8.27 -0.21
CA TYR A 52 -7.63 -7.02 0.49
C TYR A 52 -6.57 -6.62 1.53
N CYS A 53 -5.91 -7.58 2.15
CA CYS A 53 -4.86 -7.34 3.14
C CYS A 53 -3.56 -6.72 2.55
N ALA A 54 -3.49 -6.57 1.22
CA ALA A 54 -2.29 -6.06 0.56
C ALA A 54 -1.92 -4.64 1.01
N VAL A 55 -2.91 -3.76 1.15
CA VAL A 55 -2.70 -2.36 1.52
C VAL A 55 -2.14 -2.22 2.93
N ASP A 56 -2.70 -2.94 3.90
CA ASP A 56 -2.22 -2.98 5.29
C ASP A 56 -0.79 -3.52 5.37
N SER A 57 -0.50 -4.54 4.58
CA SER A 57 0.77 -5.23 4.59
C SER A 57 1.95 -4.31 4.25
N PHE A 58 1.78 -3.29 3.41
CA PHE A 58 2.85 -2.31 3.13
C PHE A 58 3.27 -1.51 4.37
N ALA A 59 2.31 -1.05 5.16
CA ALA A 59 2.60 -0.34 6.41
C ALA A 59 3.12 -1.29 7.49
N LEU A 60 2.57 -2.51 7.60
CA LEU A 60 3.06 -3.57 8.48
C LEU A 60 4.52 -3.93 8.17
N ILE A 61 4.90 -4.09 6.89
CA ILE A 61 6.29 -4.31 6.47
C ILE A 61 7.19 -3.19 6.97
N SER A 62 6.76 -1.94 6.84
CA SER A 62 7.56 -0.78 7.23
C SER A 62 7.88 -0.80 8.72
N GLY A 63 6.92 -1.18 9.56
CA GLY A 63 7.12 -1.37 11.00
C GLY A 63 7.90 -2.64 11.34
N TYR A 64 7.57 -3.77 10.70
CA TYR A 64 8.23 -5.06 10.93
C TYR A 64 9.73 -5.00 10.61
N MET A 65 10.10 -4.22 9.59
CA MET A 65 11.49 -3.99 9.18
C MET A 65 12.10 -2.75 9.87
N ILE A 66 11.58 -2.38 11.05
CA ILE A 66 12.09 -1.24 11.82
C ILE A 66 13.61 -1.29 11.97
N SER A 67 14.28 -0.20 11.69
CA SER A 67 15.74 -0.10 11.68
C SER A 67 16.21 0.98 12.66
N LYS A 68 17.40 0.80 13.23
CA LYS A 68 18.09 1.81 14.03
C LYS A 68 18.59 3.01 13.20
N ASN A 69 18.58 2.89 11.88
CA ASN A 69 19.04 3.96 11.00
C ASN A 69 18.11 5.17 11.07
N LYS A 70 18.70 6.35 11.19
CA LYS A 70 17.95 7.61 11.14
C LYS A 70 17.24 7.77 9.80
N LEU A 71 16.05 8.35 9.83
CA LEU A 71 15.33 8.72 8.63
C LEU A 71 16.19 9.68 7.79
N LYS A 72 16.34 9.37 6.51
CA LYS A 72 17.07 10.26 5.57
C LYS A 72 16.04 11.14 4.87
N TYR A 73 16.04 12.44 5.15
CA TYR A 73 15.18 13.43 4.48
C TYR A 73 15.24 13.35 2.95
N LYS A 74 16.41 13.02 2.40
CA LYS A 74 16.56 12.75 0.95
C LYS A 74 15.58 11.74 0.42
N LYS A 75 15.25 10.67 1.18
CA LYS A 75 14.28 9.67 0.75
C LYS A 75 12.86 10.26 0.63
N ILE A 76 12.50 11.15 1.54
CA ILE A 76 11.18 11.81 1.52
C ILE A 76 11.09 12.70 0.29
N ILE A 77 12.14 13.49 0.01
CA ILE A 77 12.19 14.40 -1.15
C ILE A 77 12.14 13.61 -2.46
N ASN A 78 12.95 12.56 -2.58
CA ASN A 78 12.93 11.70 -3.77
C ASN A 78 11.54 11.06 -4.00
N MET A 79 10.88 10.62 -2.92
CA MET A 79 9.52 10.08 -2.99
C MET A 79 8.51 11.17 -3.39
N TRP A 80 8.67 12.41 -2.91
CA TRP A 80 7.85 13.53 -3.34
C TRP A 80 8.01 13.81 -4.83
N PHE A 81 9.22 13.84 -5.37
CA PHE A 81 9.46 13.98 -6.81
C PHE A 81 8.82 12.84 -7.61
N GLN A 82 8.87 11.61 -7.10
CA GLN A 82 8.20 10.48 -7.74
C GLN A 82 6.70 10.69 -7.79
N VAL A 83 6.06 11.05 -6.67
CA VAL A 83 4.62 11.30 -6.60
C VAL A 83 4.22 12.48 -7.51
N PHE A 84 5.00 13.56 -7.52
CA PHE A 84 4.81 14.70 -8.40
C PHE A 84 4.90 14.31 -9.89
N PHE A 85 5.85 13.47 -10.26
CA PHE A 85 5.97 12.99 -11.63
C PHE A 85 4.70 12.26 -12.08
N TYR A 86 4.20 11.35 -11.28
CA TYR A 86 3.00 10.60 -11.61
C TYR A 86 1.73 11.46 -11.57
N SER A 87 1.63 12.39 -10.65
CA SER A 87 0.46 13.27 -10.55
C SER A 87 0.45 14.33 -11.66
N PHE A 88 1.50 15.14 -11.70
CA PHE A 88 1.52 16.33 -12.56
C PHE A 88 2.11 16.06 -13.95
N ILE A 89 3.32 15.50 -14.03
CA ILE A 89 4.04 15.39 -15.30
C ILE A 89 3.30 14.46 -16.28
N ILE A 90 2.87 13.28 -15.81
CA ILE A 90 2.10 12.36 -16.66
C ILE A 90 0.79 12.99 -17.08
N SER A 91 0.05 13.61 -16.17
CA SER A 91 -1.23 14.27 -16.49
C SER A 91 -1.06 15.40 -17.47
N PHE A 92 0.01 16.19 -17.34
CA PHE A 92 0.33 17.28 -18.26
C PHE A 92 0.68 16.76 -19.65
N ILE A 93 1.50 15.71 -19.75
CA ILE A 93 1.84 15.07 -21.04
C ILE A 93 0.58 14.54 -21.73
N ILE A 94 -0.26 13.80 -21.00
CA ILE A 94 -1.50 13.25 -21.56
C ILE A 94 -2.42 14.38 -22.05
N LYS A 95 -2.52 15.49 -21.30
CA LYS A 95 -3.32 16.66 -21.70
C LYS A 95 -2.79 17.33 -22.97
N ILE A 96 -1.47 17.39 -23.15
CA ILE A 96 -0.87 17.93 -24.40
C ILE A 96 -1.16 17.03 -25.59
N ILE A 97 -1.02 15.70 -25.41
CA ILE A 97 -1.27 14.72 -26.49
C ILE A 97 -2.75 14.70 -26.88
N ASN A 98 -3.64 14.81 -25.90
CA ASN A 98 -5.08 14.81 -26.13
C ASN A 98 -5.74 16.03 -25.46
N ILE A 99 -5.85 17.11 -26.21
CA ILE A 99 -6.42 18.40 -25.76
C ILE A 99 -7.89 18.26 -25.29
N ASN A 100 -8.62 17.28 -25.81
CA ASN A 100 -10.05 17.07 -25.52
C ASN A 100 -10.29 16.46 -24.14
N ILE A 101 -9.25 16.03 -23.43
CA ILE A 101 -9.41 15.53 -22.06
C ILE A 101 -9.87 16.69 -21.16
N PRO A 102 -10.99 16.57 -20.44
CA PRO A 102 -11.59 17.64 -19.65
C PRO A 102 -10.83 17.85 -18.33
N ILE A 103 -9.62 18.41 -18.42
CA ILE A 103 -8.83 18.81 -17.26
C ILE A 103 -8.76 20.32 -17.19
N GLY A 104 -9.29 20.89 -16.12
CA GLY A 104 -9.26 22.31 -15.87
C GLY A 104 -7.92 22.80 -15.29
N LYS A 105 -7.70 24.12 -15.30
CA LYS A 105 -6.50 24.73 -14.70
C LYS A 105 -6.39 24.40 -13.21
N ASN A 106 -7.48 24.42 -12.46
CA ASN A 106 -7.50 24.13 -11.04
C ASN A 106 -7.12 22.69 -10.73
N GLU A 107 -7.51 21.73 -11.56
CA GLU A 107 -7.10 20.33 -11.42
C GLU A 107 -5.61 20.17 -11.67
N LEU A 108 -5.04 20.81 -12.70
CA LEU A 108 -3.61 20.79 -12.96
C LEU A 108 -2.81 21.39 -11.78
N ILE A 109 -3.30 22.47 -11.17
CA ILE A 109 -2.69 23.06 -9.98
C ILE A 109 -2.76 22.06 -8.80
N SER A 110 -3.88 21.35 -8.62
CA SER A 110 -4.02 20.31 -7.61
C SER A 110 -3.00 19.19 -7.79
N TYR A 111 -2.73 18.79 -9.03
CA TYR A 111 -1.74 17.76 -9.36
C TYR A 111 -0.29 18.20 -9.08
N MET A 112 0.00 19.50 -9.03
CA MET A 112 1.32 20.01 -8.61
C MET A 112 1.59 19.79 -7.11
N PHE A 113 0.52 19.70 -6.30
CA PHE A 113 0.62 19.50 -4.85
C PHE A 113 -0.08 18.20 -4.40
N PRO A 114 0.35 17.03 -4.92
CA PRO A 114 -0.39 15.78 -4.82
C PRO A 114 -0.60 15.29 -3.37
N ILE A 115 0.35 15.57 -2.48
CA ILE A 115 0.27 15.16 -1.08
C ILE A 115 -0.74 16.02 -0.32
N LEU A 116 -0.71 17.34 -0.52
CA LEU A 116 -1.61 18.28 0.15
C LEU A 116 -3.06 18.12 -0.33
N ASN A 117 -3.25 17.85 -1.62
CA ASN A 117 -4.56 17.65 -2.23
C ASN A 117 -5.04 16.19 -2.17
N ASN A 118 -4.32 15.31 -1.46
CA ASN A 118 -4.69 13.91 -1.27
C ASN A 118 -4.99 13.15 -2.57
N ILE A 119 -4.27 13.48 -3.66
CA ILE A 119 -4.45 12.84 -4.98
C ILE A 119 -4.24 11.32 -4.90
N PHE A 120 -3.27 10.90 -4.10
CA PHE A 120 -3.00 9.49 -3.77
C PHE A 120 -3.13 9.33 -2.26
N TRP A 121 -4.31 8.96 -1.79
CA TRP A 121 -4.61 8.90 -0.35
C TRP A 121 -3.56 8.15 0.47
N TYR A 122 -3.11 6.98 -0.02
CA TYR A 122 -2.12 6.17 0.69
C TYR A 122 -0.78 6.91 0.82
N MET A 123 -0.36 7.62 -0.24
CA MET A 123 0.88 8.39 -0.20
C MET A 123 0.78 9.57 0.75
N SER A 124 -0.33 10.30 0.75
CA SER A 124 -0.54 11.40 1.70
C SER A 124 -0.48 10.91 3.15
N ALA A 125 -1.16 9.79 3.44
CA ALA A 125 -1.10 9.13 4.75
C ALA A 125 0.31 8.62 5.09
N TYR A 126 1.02 8.06 4.11
CA TYR A 126 2.37 7.51 4.29
C TYR A 126 3.43 8.61 4.49
N PHE A 127 3.29 9.78 3.84
CA PHE A 127 4.12 10.95 4.14
C PHE A 127 3.94 11.40 5.59
N GLY A 128 2.70 11.45 6.09
CA GLY A 128 2.44 11.74 7.50
C GLY A 128 3.09 10.71 8.44
N LEU A 129 2.99 9.42 8.11
CA LEU A 129 3.68 8.37 8.85
C LEU A 129 5.21 8.60 8.87
N PHE A 130 5.83 8.98 7.73
CA PHE A 130 7.26 9.24 7.67
C PHE A 130 7.72 10.33 8.63
N ILE A 131 6.92 11.38 8.83
CA ILE A 131 7.22 12.45 9.78
C ILE A 131 7.21 11.95 11.22
N ILE A 132 6.33 10.98 11.54
CA ILE A 132 6.17 10.43 12.89
C ILE A 132 7.16 9.31 13.21
N ILE A 133 7.66 8.58 12.21
CA ILE A 133 8.61 7.46 12.42
C ILE A 133 9.81 7.82 13.30
N PRO A 134 10.50 8.98 13.15
CA PRO A 134 11.63 9.33 14.02
C PRO A 134 11.26 9.47 15.50
N ILE A 135 10.01 9.82 15.80
CA ILE A 135 9.48 9.96 17.16
C ILE A 135 9.16 8.57 17.74
N LEU A 136 8.59 7.68 16.94
CA LEU A 136 8.17 6.34 17.36
C LEU A 136 9.34 5.35 17.54
N ASN A 137 10.32 5.40 16.62
CA ASN A 137 11.39 4.41 16.58
C ASN A 137 12.21 4.28 17.86
N PRO A 138 12.65 5.37 18.53
CA PRO A 138 13.41 5.28 19.77
C PRO A 138 12.69 4.48 20.85
N TYR A 139 11.36 4.62 20.90
CA TYR A 139 10.53 3.92 21.87
C TYR A 139 10.31 2.45 21.45
N LEU A 140 9.87 2.20 20.22
CA LEU A 140 9.58 0.85 19.72
C LEU A 140 10.80 -0.07 19.75
N LEU A 141 11.99 0.47 19.51
CA LEU A 141 13.25 -0.29 19.58
C LEU A 141 13.64 -0.66 21.00
N LYS A 142 13.32 0.20 21.99
CA LYS A 142 13.72 0.01 23.39
C LYS A 142 12.69 -0.76 24.23
N VAL A 143 11.42 -0.83 23.79
CA VAL A 143 10.35 -1.48 24.57
C VAL A 143 10.69 -2.93 24.91
N LYS A 144 10.43 -3.36 26.15
CA LYS A 144 10.64 -4.75 26.60
C LYS A 144 9.60 -5.69 25.96
N LYS A 145 9.96 -6.96 25.74
CA LYS A 145 9.12 -7.95 25.04
C LYS A 145 7.74 -8.12 25.69
N ASP A 146 7.65 -8.16 27.01
CA ASP A 146 6.37 -8.34 27.71
C ASP A 146 5.47 -7.10 27.62
N THR A 147 6.05 -5.90 27.69
CA THR A 147 5.34 -4.64 27.43
C THR A 147 4.89 -4.57 25.97
N ALA A 148 5.74 -5.00 25.04
CA ALA A 148 5.41 -5.05 23.62
C ALA A 148 4.22 -5.98 23.32
N LYS A 149 4.09 -7.13 24.02
CA LYS A 149 2.90 -8.00 23.94
C LYS A 149 1.63 -7.28 24.36
N LYS A 150 1.67 -6.59 25.51
CA LYS A 150 0.51 -5.82 26.01
C LYS A 150 0.10 -4.76 25.02
N TYR A 151 1.04 -3.98 24.50
CA TYR A 151 0.75 -2.93 23.52
C TYR A 151 0.25 -3.49 22.20
N PHE A 152 0.80 -4.59 21.71
CA PHE A 152 0.31 -5.26 20.51
C PHE A 152 -1.16 -5.65 20.67
N VAL A 153 -1.52 -6.31 21.75
CA VAL A 153 -2.90 -6.74 22.03
C VAL A 153 -3.81 -5.53 22.21
N SER A 154 -3.39 -4.51 22.98
CA SER A 154 -4.18 -3.29 23.17
C SER A 154 -4.44 -2.54 21.87
N LEU A 155 -3.42 -2.33 21.02
CA LEU A 155 -3.59 -1.67 19.74
C LEU A 155 -4.51 -2.48 18.82
N PHE A 156 -4.35 -3.80 18.78
CA PHE A 156 -5.22 -4.66 17.98
C PHE A 156 -6.68 -4.57 18.44
N ILE A 157 -6.95 -4.67 19.74
CA ILE A 157 -8.30 -4.59 20.29
C ILE A 157 -8.90 -3.21 20.05
N ILE A 158 -8.18 -2.14 20.38
CA ILE A 158 -8.70 -0.77 20.33
C ILE A 158 -8.97 -0.35 18.89
N PHE A 159 -8.02 -0.56 17.98
CA PHE A 159 -8.07 -0.01 16.63
C PHE A 159 -8.59 -0.96 15.56
N SER A 160 -8.74 -2.24 15.87
CA SER A 160 -9.35 -3.20 14.94
C SER A 160 -10.71 -3.68 15.46
N LEU A 161 -10.82 -4.19 16.68
CA LEU A 161 -12.10 -4.71 17.18
C LEU A 161 -13.06 -3.58 17.57
N LEU A 162 -12.63 -2.60 18.36
CA LEU A 162 -13.53 -1.51 18.81
C LEU A 162 -13.81 -0.52 17.69
N ALA A 163 -12.80 -0.14 16.91
CA ALA A 163 -12.96 0.78 15.79
C ALA A 163 -13.88 0.22 14.70
N TYR A 164 -13.93 -1.10 14.55
CA TYR A 164 -14.81 -1.81 13.63
C TYR A 164 -16.29 -1.52 13.85
N THR A 165 -16.72 -1.22 15.08
CA THR A 165 -18.12 -0.95 15.39
C THR A 165 -18.59 0.40 14.88
N LYS A 166 -17.97 1.53 15.32
CA LYS A 166 -18.39 2.91 15.04
C LYS A 166 -17.26 3.84 14.60
N ASP A 167 -16.04 3.35 14.48
CA ASP A 167 -14.82 4.12 14.16
C ASP A 167 -14.64 5.41 14.99
N PRO A 168 -14.68 5.34 16.34
CA PRO A 168 -14.59 6.52 17.20
C PRO A 168 -13.23 7.23 17.09
N PHE A 169 -12.22 6.52 16.58
CA PHE A 169 -10.85 7.02 16.42
C PHE A 169 -10.56 7.61 15.05
N LYS A 170 -11.58 7.77 14.21
CA LYS A 170 -11.46 8.32 12.85
C LYS A 170 -10.39 7.62 12.01
N THR A 171 -10.35 6.30 12.09
CA THR A 171 -9.46 5.47 11.24
C THR A 171 -9.93 5.48 9.78
N THR A 172 -11.16 5.96 9.53
CA THR A 172 -11.79 6.10 8.21
C THR A 172 -11.77 4.76 7.46
N THR A 173 -12.19 3.70 8.17
CA THR A 173 -12.15 2.30 7.68
C THR A 173 -10.77 1.83 7.18
N GLY A 174 -9.71 2.54 7.61
CA GLY A 174 -8.31 2.30 7.25
C GLY A 174 -7.72 3.32 6.27
N TYR A 175 -8.51 4.21 5.69
CA TYR A 175 -8.05 5.25 4.75
C TYR A 175 -7.49 6.48 5.47
N SER A 176 -6.63 6.30 6.46
CA SER A 176 -6.09 7.42 7.26
C SER A 176 -4.63 7.24 7.65
N MET A 177 -3.97 8.37 7.93
CA MET A 177 -2.61 8.39 8.49
C MET A 177 -2.57 7.67 9.84
N ILE A 178 -3.60 7.84 10.68
CA ILE A 178 -3.68 7.20 12.00
C ILE A 178 -3.60 5.69 11.86
N TRP A 179 -4.36 5.12 10.91
CA TRP A 179 -4.32 3.68 10.65
C TRP A 179 -2.94 3.21 10.22
N LEU A 180 -2.26 3.92 9.31
CA LEU A 180 -0.91 3.56 8.90
C LEU A 180 0.09 3.63 10.05
N VAL A 181 -0.05 4.58 10.97
CA VAL A 181 0.75 4.65 12.22
C VAL A 181 0.50 3.43 13.10
N ILE A 182 -0.76 3.02 13.28
CA ILE A 182 -1.10 1.82 14.04
C ILE A 182 -0.51 0.56 13.39
N LEU A 183 -0.65 0.40 12.08
CA LEU A 183 -0.06 -0.71 11.34
C LEU A 183 1.47 -0.75 11.47
N TYR A 184 2.12 0.41 11.40
CA TYR A 184 3.56 0.52 11.63
C TYR A 184 3.94 0.04 13.04
N CYS A 185 3.23 0.50 14.07
CA CYS A 185 3.44 0.06 15.45
C CYS A 185 3.20 -1.45 15.60
N LEU A 186 2.09 -1.96 15.06
CA LEU A 186 1.77 -3.38 15.10
C LEU A 186 2.84 -4.24 14.40
N GLY A 187 3.33 -3.80 13.24
CA GLY A 187 4.42 -4.46 12.54
C GLY A 187 5.71 -4.53 13.37
N ALA A 188 6.12 -3.40 13.98
CA ALA A 188 7.31 -3.32 14.84
C ALA A 188 7.17 -4.20 16.09
N LEU A 189 6.02 -4.16 16.75
CA LEU A 189 5.71 -4.97 17.91
C LEU A 189 5.64 -6.46 17.56
N ALA A 190 5.03 -6.84 16.42
CA ALA A 190 4.97 -8.21 15.93
C ALA A 190 6.38 -8.82 15.75
N ASN A 191 7.31 -8.05 15.19
CA ASN A 191 8.72 -8.45 15.11
C ASN A 191 9.33 -8.59 16.50
N LYS A 192 9.15 -7.60 17.38
CA LYS A 192 9.71 -7.59 18.73
C LYS A 192 9.28 -8.77 19.59
N ILE A 193 8.00 -9.15 19.52
CA ILE A 193 7.45 -10.30 20.26
C ILE A 193 7.68 -11.63 19.53
N GLU A 194 8.26 -11.61 18.34
CA GLU A 194 8.45 -12.80 17.50
C GLU A 194 7.11 -13.51 17.24
N LEU A 195 6.10 -12.73 16.81
CA LEU A 195 4.74 -13.24 16.60
C LEU A 195 4.77 -14.51 15.72
N PHE A 196 4.06 -15.54 16.15
CA PHE A 196 3.97 -16.84 15.46
C PHE A 196 5.32 -17.56 15.23
N LYS A 197 6.40 -17.23 15.93
CA LYS A 197 7.74 -17.84 15.73
C LYS A 197 7.70 -19.38 15.73
N GLN A 198 6.92 -19.98 16.65
CA GLN A 198 6.83 -21.43 16.80
C GLN A 198 5.88 -22.10 15.79
N LYS A 199 5.07 -21.34 15.04
CA LYS A 199 4.13 -21.89 14.06
C LYS A 199 4.84 -22.22 12.77
N LYS A 200 4.53 -23.39 12.17
CA LYS A 200 5.02 -23.78 10.84
C LYS A 200 4.42 -22.86 9.77
N THR A 201 5.14 -22.66 8.68
CA THR A 201 4.64 -21.86 7.54
C THR A 201 3.35 -22.43 6.95
N SER A 202 3.23 -23.76 6.88
CA SER A 202 1.98 -24.41 6.46
C SER A 202 0.79 -24.07 7.35
N THR A 203 1.00 -24.06 8.67
CA THR A 203 -0.05 -23.66 9.63
C THR A 203 -0.48 -22.21 9.40
N LEU A 204 0.47 -21.31 9.12
CA LEU A 204 0.16 -19.90 8.82
C LEU A 204 -0.60 -19.74 7.51
N LEU A 205 -0.26 -20.52 6.48
CA LEU A 205 -1.02 -20.55 5.23
C LEU A 205 -2.45 -21.03 5.45
N ILE A 206 -2.64 -22.09 6.22
CA ILE A 206 -3.98 -22.59 6.60
C ILE A 206 -4.77 -21.51 7.34
N MET A 207 -4.14 -20.82 8.31
CA MET A 207 -4.78 -19.71 9.02
C MET A 207 -5.18 -18.57 8.07
N TYR A 208 -4.33 -18.22 7.10
CA TYR A 208 -4.63 -17.21 6.08
C TYR A 208 -5.86 -17.58 5.26
N PHE A 209 -5.93 -18.81 4.76
CA PHE A 209 -7.09 -19.26 3.98
C PHE A 209 -8.36 -19.40 4.83
N ILE A 210 -8.26 -19.92 6.04
CA ILE A 210 -9.41 -20.02 6.95
C ILE A 210 -9.95 -18.62 7.24
N SER A 211 -9.12 -17.66 7.60
CA SER A 211 -9.58 -16.28 7.87
C SER A 211 -10.19 -15.62 6.63
N SER A 212 -9.64 -15.85 5.44
CA SER A 212 -10.20 -15.35 4.18
C SER A 212 -11.56 -15.99 3.86
N ILE A 213 -11.68 -17.31 4.01
CA ILE A 213 -12.95 -18.04 3.82
C ILE A 213 -13.99 -17.60 4.84
N THR A 214 -13.59 -17.40 6.11
CA THR A 214 -14.48 -16.92 7.16
C THR A 214 -15.00 -15.51 6.83
N THR A 215 -14.13 -14.59 6.43
CA THR A 215 -14.52 -13.23 6.02
C THR A 215 -15.49 -13.28 4.84
N TRP A 216 -15.16 -14.09 3.82
CA TRP A 216 -16.00 -14.27 2.64
C TRP A 216 -17.36 -14.85 2.98
N PHE A 217 -17.41 -15.93 3.79
CA PHE A 217 -18.66 -16.57 4.19
C PHE A 217 -19.56 -15.60 4.97
N ILE A 218 -19.01 -14.89 5.95
CA ILE A 218 -19.78 -13.92 6.74
C ILE A 218 -20.26 -12.76 5.82
N TYR A 219 -19.42 -12.30 4.88
CA TYR A 219 -19.83 -11.28 3.91
C TYR A 219 -20.97 -11.77 3.01
N MET A 220 -20.92 -13.00 2.52
CA MET A 220 -21.98 -13.59 1.71
C MET A 220 -23.33 -13.72 2.48
N CYS A 221 -23.24 -13.93 3.81
CA CYS A 221 -24.44 -14.05 4.65
C CYS A 221 -25.07 -12.71 5.01
N PHE A 222 -24.26 -11.69 5.28
CA PHE A 222 -24.72 -10.42 5.87
C PHE A 222 -24.59 -9.22 4.94
N ASN A 223 -23.89 -9.33 3.84
CA ASN A 223 -23.60 -8.25 2.86
C ASN A 223 -23.19 -6.93 3.53
N ASN A 224 -22.29 -7.01 4.50
CA ASN A 224 -21.84 -5.86 5.30
C ASN A 224 -20.44 -5.44 4.90
N ASP A 225 -20.32 -4.30 4.23
CA ASP A 225 -19.04 -3.76 3.72
C ASP A 225 -18.00 -3.48 4.81
N LYS A 226 -18.42 -3.32 6.06
CA LYS A 226 -17.46 -3.18 7.17
C LYS A 226 -16.57 -4.41 7.34
N LEU A 227 -17.05 -5.60 6.93
CA LEU A 227 -16.27 -6.84 6.98
C LEU A 227 -15.07 -6.80 6.03
N ILE A 228 -15.20 -6.04 4.94
CA ILE A 228 -14.16 -5.85 3.92
C ILE A 228 -13.61 -4.43 4.05
N SER A 229 -13.05 -4.12 5.21
CA SER A 229 -12.35 -2.87 5.48
C SER A 229 -10.93 -3.15 5.99
N TYR A 230 -10.02 -2.21 5.79
CA TYR A 230 -8.64 -2.36 6.25
C TYR A 230 -8.53 -2.52 7.77
N ILE A 231 -9.46 -1.94 8.56
CA ILE A 231 -9.49 -2.13 10.02
C ILE A 231 -10.06 -3.48 10.45
N SER A 232 -10.60 -4.30 9.54
CA SER A 232 -11.17 -5.61 9.87
C SER A 232 -10.12 -6.54 10.50
N PRO A 233 -10.43 -7.15 11.65
CA PRO A 233 -9.48 -7.99 12.37
C PRO A 233 -8.90 -9.14 11.54
N LEU A 234 -9.73 -9.77 10.70
CA LEU A 234 -9.29 -10.89 9.86
C LEU A 234 -8.45 -10.43 8.67
N ILE A 235 -8.75 -9.28 8.08
CA ILE A 235 -7.92 -8.66 7.03
C ILE A 235 -6.55 -8.26 7.60
N LEU A 236 -6.53 -7.60 8.76
CA LEU A 236 -5.30 -7.24 9.44
C LEU A 236 -4.47 -8.49 9.81
N LEU A 237 -5.11 -9.55 10.32
CA LEU A 237 -4.45 -10.82 10.61
C LEU A 237 -3.80 -11.41 9.35
N ASN A 238 -4.50 -11.40 8.22
CA ASN A 238 -3.98 -11.88 6.93
C ASN A 238 -2.74 -11.10 6.51
N GLY A 239 -2.74 -9.78 6.63
CA GLY A 239 -1.56 -8.94 6.37
C GLY A 239 -0.37 -9.32 7.25
N MET A 240 -0.58 -9.52 8.56
CA MET A 240 0.46 -9.95 9.49
C MET A 240 1.02 -11.34 9.12
N ILE A 241 0.14 -12.29 8.78
CA ILE A 241 0.54 -13.64 8.38
C ILE A 241 1.45 -13.59 7.14
N LEU A 242 1.06 -12.84 6.11
CA LEU A 242 1.89 -12.70 4.90
C LEU A 242 3.26 -12.11 5.23
N VAL A 243 3.33 -11.03 6.02
CA VAL A 243 4.59 -10.42 6.43
C VAL A 243 5.49 -11.44 7.14
N ILE A 244 4.94 -12.25 8.05
CA ILE A 244 5.71 -13.24 8.80
C ILE A 244 6.16 -14.39 7.91
N ILE A 245 5.30 -14.93 7.03
CA ILE A 245 5.66 -15.99 6.09
C ILE A 245 6.82 -15.55 5.21
N PHE A 246 6.67 -14.41 4.55
CA PHE A 246 7.67 -13.93 3.61
C PHE A 246 8.96 -13.46 4.27
N SER A 247 8.91 -12.96 5.51
CA SER A 247 10.11 -12.60 6.27
C SER A 247 11.04 -13.80 6.55
N ARG A 248 10.48 -15.02 6.57
CA ARG A 248 11.21 -16.28 6.80
C ARG A 248 11.85 -16.88 5.54
N LEU A 249 11.45 -16.40 4.36
CA LEU A 249 11.95 -16.95 3.11
C LEU A 249 13.43 -16.57 2.91
N LYS A 250 14.27 -17.58 2.77
CA LYS A 250 15.68 -17.41 2.46
C LYS A 250 15.83 -17.50 0.92
N LEU A 251 15.72 -16.37 0.26
CA LEU A 251 15.81 -16.27 -1.20
C LEU A 251 17.15 -15.61 -1.60
N ASN A 252 17.66 -16.02 -2.76
CA ASN A 252 18.73 -15.31 -3.46
C ASN A 252 18.09 -14.69 -4.71
N GLY A 253 17.92 -13.35 -4.71
CA GLY A 253 17.08 -12.75 -5.73
C GLY A 253 17.64 -11.46 -6.31
N LYS A 254 18.60 -11.54 -7.26
CA LYS A 254 19.08 -10.37 -8.02
C LYS A 254 17.93 -9.67 -8.77
N ILE A 255 17.01 -10.43 -9.36
CA ILE A 255 15.85 -9.90 -10.10
C ILE A 255 14.86 -9.25 -9.12
N ILE A 256 14.49 -9.94 -8.05
CA ILE A 256 13.56 -9.44 -7.03
C ILE A 256 14.07 -8.11 -6.44
N SER A 257 15.39 -8.03 -6.17
CA SER A 257 15.98 -6.81 -5.62
C SER A 257 15.98 -5.61 -6.56
N LYS A 258 15.92 -5.85 -7.89
CA LYS A 258 15.79 -4.80 -8.91
C LYS A 258 14.34 -4.38 -9.13
N LEU A 259 13.39 -5.31 -9.04
CA LEU A 259 11.97 -5.06 -9.29
C LEU A 259 11.24 -4.48 -8.07
N SER A 260 11.56 -4.94 -6.85
CA SER A 260 10.85 -4.51 -5.64
C SER A 260 10.82 -2.98 -5.43
N PRO A 261 11.88 -2.20 -5.72
CA PRO A 261 11.81 -0.74 -5.63
C PRO A 261 10.83 -0.09 -6.63
N LEU A 262 10.47 -0.80 -7.70
CA LEU A 262 9.54 -0.30 -8.73
C LEU A 262 8.07 -0.42 -8.30
N ALA A 263 7.76 -1.16 -7.25
CA ALA A 263 6.39 -1.43 -6.80
C ALA A 263 5.57 -0.15 -6.56
N LEU A 264 6.18 0.89 -5.99
CA LEU A 264 5.48 2.17 -5.76
C LEU A 264 5.06 2.84 -7.07
N GLY A 265 5.87 2.75 -8.12
CA GLY A 265 5.53 3.31 -9.43
C GLY A 265 4.30 2.66 -10.06
N ILE A 266 4.10 1.35 -9.84
CA ILE A 266 2.90 0.64 -10.31
C ILE A 266 1.65 1.22 -9.66
N TYR A 267 1.68 1.44 -8.34
CA TYR A 267 0.58 2.07 -7.60
C TYR A 267 0.26 3.47 -8.13
N LEU A 268 1.28 4.32 -8.27
CA LEU A 268 1.10 5.70 -8.71
C LEU A 268 0.63 5.79 -10.17
N PHE A 269 1.08 4.86 -11.03
CA PHE A 269 0.66 4.80 -12.43
C PHE A 269 -0.83 4.52 -12.55
N GLN A 270 -1.30 3.43 -11.96
CA GLN A 270 -2.71 3.02 -12.09
C GLN A 270 -3.69 3.99 -11.41
N LEU A 271 -3.25 4.74 -10.40
CA LEU A 271 -4.07 5.73 -9.68
C LEU A 271 -3.88 7.16 -10.18
N ASN A 272 -3.09 7.41 -11.22
CA ASN A 272 -3.12 8.71 -11.89
C ASN A 272 -4.56 9.01 -12.32
N SER A 273 -5.08 10.17 -11.96
CA SER A 273 -6.51 10.50 -12.12
C SER A 273 -7.00 10.36 -13.57
N ILE A 274 -6.15 10.65 -14.56
CA ILE A 274 -6.51 10.54 -15.97
C ILE A 274 -6.51 9.07 -16.41
N ILE A 275 -5.43 8.34 -16.10
CA ILE A 275 -5.31 6.91 -16.42
C ILE A 275 -6.45 6.14 -15.78
N TRP A 276 -6.76 6.45 -14.52
CA TRP A 276 -7.86 5.87 -13.80
C TRP A 276 -9.21 6.09 -14.51
N ASN A 277 -9.59 7.33 -14.76
CA ASN A 277 -10.91 7.66 -15.30
C ASN A 277 -11.11 7.21 -16.75
N ILE A 278 -10.04 7.16 -17.57
CA ILE A 278 -10.13 6.84 -18.99
C ILE A 278 -9.94 5.35 -19.25
N TYR A 279 -8.98 4.70 -18.56
CA TYR A 279 -8.52 3.36 -18.94
C TYR A 279 -8.86 2.26 -17.93
N LEU A 280 -9.21 2.60 -16.69
CA LEU A 280 -9.44 1.58 -15.66
C LEU A 280 -10.88 1.57 -15.14
N LYS A 281 -11.45 2.74 -14.85
CA LYS A 281 -12.77 2.83 -14.22
C LYS A 281 -13.84 2.24 -15.14
N ASP A 282 -14.56 1.24 -14.63
CA ASP A 282 -15.68 0.54 -15.31
C ASP A 282 -15.32 -0.10 -16.67
N ARG A 283 -14.01 -0.33 -16.92
CA ARG A 283 -13.54 -0.88 -18.20
C ARG A 283 -13.54 -2.40 -18.28
N PHE A 284 -13.73 -3.08 -17.17
CA PHE A 284 -13.63 -4.55 -17.10
C PHE A 284 -14.97 -5.23 -16.88
N ILE A 285 -16.10 -4.51 -16.97
CA ILE A 285 -17.45 -5.06 -16.81
C ILE A 285 -17.73 -6.19 -17.83
N PHE A 286 -17.18 -6.08 -19.04
CA PHE A 286 -17.34 -7.08 -20.09
C PHE A 286 -16.85 -8.48 -19.71
N ILE A 287 -15.98 -8.60 -18.68
CA ILE A 287 -15.51 -9.88 -18.15
C ILE A 287 -16.68 -10.76 -17.73
N LEU A 288 -17.75 -10.18 -17.18
CA LEU A 288 -18.94 -10.87 -16.74
C LEU A 288 -19.77 -11.53 -17.85
N ASN A 289 -19.46 -11.30 -19.12
CA ASN A 289 -20.14 -11.93 -20.26
C ASN A 289 -19.59 -13.31 -20.60
N TYR A 290 -18.59 -13.80 -19.87
CA TYR A 290 -17.93 -15.08 -20.13
C TYR A 290 -18.28 -16.13 -19.08
N ASN A 291 -17.81 -17.37 -19.26
CA ASN A 291 -17.89 -18.38 -18.22
C ASN A 291 -16.84 -18.09 -17.12
N ILE A 292 -17.08 -18.62 -15.93
CA ILE A 292 -16.30 -18.30 -14.72
C ILE A 292 -14.78 -18.55 -14.88
N PHE A 293 -14.36 -19.57 -15.63
CA PHE A 293 -12.94 -19.85 -15.84
C PHE A 293 -12.27 -18.76 -16.67
N ILE A 294 -12.97 -18.27 -17.70
CA ILE A 294 -12.50 -17.16 -18.54
C ILE A 294 -12.54 -15.86 -17.74
N GLU A 295 -13.58 -15.62 -16.94
CA GLU A 295 -13.66 -14.43 -16.06
C GLU A 295 -12.43 -14.35 -15.16
N ILE A 296 -12.08 -15.43 -14.45
CA ILE A 296 -10.91 -15.48 -13.58
C ILE A 296 -9.63 -15.23 -14.39
N ALA A 297 -9.46 -15.91 -15.53
CA ALA A 297 -8.30 -15.73 -16.39
C ALA A 297 -8.15 -14.28 -16.88
N LEU A 298 -9.23 -13.61 -17.24
CA LEU A 298 -9.25 -12.21 -17.68
C LEU A 298 -8.92 -11.26 -16.54
N VAL A 299 -9.44 -11.47 -15.33
CA VAL A 299 -9.09 -10.65 -14.15
C VAL A 299 -7.59 -10.71 -13.90
N PHE A 300 -6.98 -11.90 -13.89
CA PHE A 300 -5.53 -12.05 -13.70
C PHE A 300 -4.73 -11.50 -14.88
N LEU A 301 -5.21 -11.64 -16.11
CA LEU A 301 -4.58 -11.06 -17.30
C LEU A 301 -4.54 -9.54 -17.21
N PHE A 302 -5.67 -8.88 -16.93
CA PHE A 302 -5.71 -7.42 -16.85
C PHE A 302 -4.93 -6.88 -15.66
N ALA A 303 -4.99 -7.55 -14.49
CA ALA A 303 -4.13 -7.22 -13.36
C ALA A 303 -2.63 -7.32 -13.73
N THR A 304 -2.24 -8.35 -14.52
CA THR A 304 -0.87 -8.52 -15.02
C THR A 304 -0.49 -7.41 -16.00
N LEU A 305 -1.37 -7.04 -16.91
CA LEU A 305 -1.13 -5.96 -17.87
C LEU A 305 -0.94 -4.61 -17.15
N ILE A 306 -1.78 -4.30 -16.16
CA ILE A 306 -1.64 -3.10 -15.32
C ILE A 306 -0.30 -3.12 -14.58
N PHE A 307 0.05 -4.26 -13.98
CA PHE A 307 1.30 -4.44 -13.26
C PHE A 307 2.53 -4.22 -14.15
N ILE A 308 2.57 -4.86 -15.32
CA ILE A 308 3.69 -4.73 -16.27
C ILE A 308 3.78 -3.30 -16.82
N SER A 309 2.65 -2.69 -17.20
CA SER A 309 2.61 -1.31 -17.68
C SER A 309 3.19 -0.35 -16.64
N GLY A 310 2.80 -0.50 -15.37
CA GLY A 310 3.35 0.30 -14.28
C GLY A 310 4.86 0.08 -14.08
N LEU A 311 5.35 -1.16 -14.21
CA LEU A 311 6.80 -1.46 -14.16
C LEU A 311 7.57 -0.74 -15.28
N VAL A 312 7.04 -0.77 -16.51
CA VAL A 312 7.68 -0.13 -17.67
C VAL A 312 7.74 1.37 -17.48
N VAL A 313 6.63 2.00 -17.08
CA VAL A 313 6.58 3.45 -16.86
C VAL A 313 7.53 3.86 -15.72
N GLU A 314 7.59 3.07 -14.64
CA GLU A 314 8.51 3.36 -13.53
C GLU A 314 9.98 3.22 -13.96
N TYR A 315 10.31 2.23 -14.78
CA TYR A 315 11.66 2.11 -15.32
C TYR A 315 12.03 3.33 -16.18
N ILE A 316 11.11 3.81 -17.04
CA ILE A 316 11.31 5.03 -17.84
C ILE A 316 11.50 6.25 -16.92
N ARG A 317 10.67 6.42 -15.89
CA ARG A 317 10.80 7.50 -14.91
C ARG A 317 12.18 7.51 -14.25
N ILE A 318 12.70 6.34 -13.84
CA ILE A 318 14.02 6.23 -13.22
C ILE A 318 15.09 6.76 -14.19
N LYS A 319 15.03 6.36 -15.46
CA LYS A 319 15.99 6.81 -16.47
C LYS A 319 15.89 8.32 -16.72
N LEU A 320 14.69 8.87 -16.77
CA LEU A 320 14.47 10.31 -16.87
C LEU A 320 15.08 11.06 -15.65
N PHE A 321 14.87 10.54 -14.45
CA PHE A 321 15.39 11.15 -13.23
C PHE A 321 16.92 11.10 -13.14
N GLU A 322 17.53 10.02 -13.65
CA GLU A 322 18.99 9.91 -13.81
C GLU A 322 19.53 11.02 -14.76
N LEU A 323 18.87 11.20 -15.93
CA LEU A 323 19.23 12.22 -16.91
C LEU A 323 19.13 13.66 -16.36
N VAL A 324 18.03 13.97 -15.69
CA VAL A 324 17.76 15.31 -15.10
C VAL A 324 18.52 15.51 -13.78
N LYS A 325 19.20 14.46 -13.27
CA LYS A 325 19.98 14.49 -12.03
C LYS A 325 19.17 14.90 -10.81
N ILE A 326 17.92 14.39 -10.70
CA ILE A 326 17.01 14.69 -9.57
C ILE A 326 17.64 14.40 -8.21
N GLU A 327 18.51 13.40 -8.10
CA GLU A 327 19.23 13.13 -6.84
C GLU A 327 20.10 14.31 -6.37
N LYS A 328 20.77 15.01 -7.30
CA LYS A 328 21.55 16.21 -6.96
C LYS A 328 20.67 17.38 -6.51
N LEU A 329 19.48 17.51 -7.14
CA LEU A 329 18.50 18.50 -6.72
C LEU A 329 17.99 18.19 -5.30
N SER A 330 17.68 16.92 -5.02
CA SER A 330 17.27 16.46 -3.69
C SER A 330 18.34 16.76 -2.62
N ASP A 331 19.62 16.56 -2.92
CA ASP A 331 20.72 16.89 -2.00
C ASP A 331 20.76 18.37 -1.67
N LYS A 332 20.63 19.26 -2.69
CA LYS A 332 20.56 20.71 -2.48
C LYS A 332 19.37 21.14 -1.61
N ILE A 333 18.20 20.53 -1.85
CA ILE A 333 16.99 20.82 -1.05
C ILE A 333 17.22 20.40 0.40
N VAL A 334 17.78 19.21 0.65
CA VAL A 334 18.10 18.73 2.01
C VAL A 334 19.06 19.70 2.71
N GLU A 335 20.10 20.15 2.01
CA GLU A 335 21.04 21.11 2.56
C GLU A 335 20.37 22.44 2.93
N CYS A 336 19.53 22.97 2.05
CA CYS A 336 18.76 24.18 2.30
C CYS A 336 17.84 24.02 3.53
N LEU A 337 17.05 22.94 3.56
CA LEU A 337 16.15 22.65 4.68
C LEU A 337 16.90 22.48 6.01
N SER A 338 18.07 21.81 6.00
CA SER A 338 18.86 21.64 7.21
C SER A 338 19.40 22.97 7.75
N LYS A 339 19.81 23.89 6.87
CA LYS A 339 20.25 25.26 7.26
C LYS A 339 19.09 26.04 7.90
N ILE A 340 17.87 25.95 7.32
CA ILE A 340 16.67 26.60 7.85
C ILE A 340 16.31 26.03 9.22
N ILE A 341 16.27 24.71 9.37
CA ILE A 341 15.93 24.04 10.63
C ILE A 341 16.95 24.42 11.71
N ASN A 342 18.24 24.40 11.40
CA ASN A 342 19.29 24.78 12.36
C ASN A 342 19.16 26.26 12.79
N LYS A 343 18.83 27.17 11.85
CA LYS A 343 18.58 28.56 12.18
C LYS A 343 17.37 28.75 13.09
N LEU A 344 16.27 28.03 12.80
CA LEU A 344 15.09 28.07 13.66
C LEU A 344 15.35 27.46 15.05
N SER A 345 16.10 26.38 15.14
CA SER A 345 16.45 25.78 16.45
C SER A 345 17.32 26.69 17.32
N LEU A 346 18.16 27.54 16.69
CA LEU A 346 18.94 28.57 17.42
C LEU A 346 18.06 29.71 17.97
N LEU A 347 16.89 29.96 17.39
CA LEU A 347 15.94 30.95 17.87
C LEU A 347 15.09 30.44 19.05
N LEU A 348 15.12 29.14 19.32
CA LEU A 348 14.36 28.51 20.41
C LEU A 348 15.21 28.30 21.67
N ASN A 349 16.52 28.55 21.60
CA ASN A 349 17.46 28.55 22.72
C ASN A 349 17.76 30.00 23.17
#